data_4f3e65b75d6e733b0c9c7592bd59e9e2
#
_entry.id   4f3e65b75d6e733b0c9c7592bd59e9e2
#
_cell.length_a   1.000
_cell.length_b   1.000
_cell.length_c   1.000
_cell.angle_alpha   90.00
_cell.angle_beta   90.00
_cell.angle_gamma   90.00
#
_symmetry.space_group_name_H-M   'P 1'
#
loop_
_entity.id
_entity.type
_entity.pdbx_description
1 polymer ?
#
loop_
_entity_poly.entity_id
_entity_poly.type
_entity_poly.pdbx_seq_one_letter_code
_entity_poly.pdbx_strand_id
1 'polypeptide(L)'
;MTRIKKGILTLVSLSLVLIYCLINDPSRDITLTLGLYAGSSWDVPNGESYQVIDQAIKKFEKKYPNVHVEYKSGIIKDDYSSWLANEITKGTTPDVFMVLPDDFNTLSSIGILKNLDRLIKEERIDTSLFYQSALFAGNNGSQYALPYEINPTIMCINHDLLTKEGIAIPSSNWTIDDFYNISNQVTKDTNNDGVIDQYGYYGFDWQDVLDCYGLQVFKEDNCHLDKKEVKEAFLYLTKLKALSNGYQVSSEDFDQGKVAFCPLTFAQYRTYQPYPYRISKYTSFKWSCISMPGTKSNTITTHLDTSLIGMSSQTKH
;
A
#
# COMPACT_ATOMS: atom_id res chain seq x y z
N MET A 1 3.80 61.23 -36.92
CA MET A 1 3.80 60.41 -35.65
C MET A 1 2.92 59.14 -35.66
N THR A 2 1.86 59.05 -36.47
CA THR A 2 0.90 57.94 -36.47
C THR A 2 1.35 56.66 -37.20
N ARG A 3 2.17 56.75 -38.25
CA ARG A 3 2.65 55.56 -39.00
C ARG A 3 3.73 54.75 -38.20
N ILE A 4 4.63 55.45 -37.50
CA ILE A 4 5.67 54.82 -36.70
C ILE A 4 5.07 54.07 -35.48
N LYS A 5 4.05 54.64 -34.80
CA LYS A 5 3.34 53.98 -33.69
C LYS A 5 2.58 52.73 -34.13
N LYS A 6 1.98 52.74 -35.36
CA LYS A 6 1.32 51.55 -35.90
C LYS A 6 2.34 50.45 -36.27
N GLY A 7 3.53 50.79 -36.78
CA GLY A 7 4.57 49.83 -37.08
C GLY A 7 5.16 49.17 -35.84
N ILE A 8 5.36 49.92 -34.75
CA ILE A 8 5.83 49.38 -33.47
C ILE A 8 4.78 48.45 -32.85
N LEU A 9 3.50 48.83 -32.89
CA LEU A 9 2.42 48.02 -32.33
C LEU A 9 2.26 46.68 -33.09
N THR A 10 2.40 46.67 -34.41
CA THR A 10 2.41 45.44 -35.22
C THR A 10 3.63 44.57 -34.97
N LEU A 11 4.81 45.16 -34.75
CA LEU A 11 6.01 44.39 -34.41
C LEU A 11 5.91 43.73 -33.03
N VAL A 12 5.36 44.43 -32.03
CA VAL A 12 5.14 43.92 -30.69
C VAL A 12 4.08 42.81 -30.72
N SER A 13 2.98 42.97 -31.48
CA SER A 13 1.97 41.93 -31.60
C SER A 13 2.51 40.69 -32.33
N LEU A 14 3.32 40.85 -33.38
CA LEU A 14 3.96 39.72 -34.06
C LEU A 14 4.97 38.99 -33.16
N SER A 15 5.76 39.75 -32.38
CA SER A 15 6.70 39.14 -31.41
C SER A 15 5.97 38.38 -30.30
N LEU A 16 4.82 38.89 -29.80
CA LEU A 16 3.99 38.19 -28.81
C LEU A 16 3.36 36.91 -29.38
N VAL A 17 2.91 36.93 -30.64
CA VAL A 17 2.39 35.74 -31.33
C VAL A 17 3.51 34.73 -31.57
N LEU A 18 4.70 35.18 -31.97
CA LEU A 18 5.86 34.30 -32.16
C LEU A 18 6.31 33.67 -30.83
N ILE A 19 6.35 34.45 -29.76
CA ILE A 19 6.63 33.97 -28.41
C ILE A 19 5.56 32.98 -27.96
N TYR A 20 4.27 33.26 -28.21
CA TYR A 20 3.17 32.35 -27.92
C TYR A 20 3.29 31.04 -28.70
N CYS A 21 3.63 31.09 -30.00
CA CYS A 21 3.87 29.88 -30.81
C CYS A 21 5.10 29.11 -30.36
N LEU A 22 6.20 29.79 -29.96
CA LEU A 22 7.41 29.13 -29.45
C LEU A 22 7.20 28.50 -28.05
N ILE A 23 6.33 29.08 -27.25
CA ILE A 23 5.98 28.54 -25.91
C ILE A 23 5.02 27.32 -26.03
N ASN A 24 4.13 27.36 -27.03
CA ASN A 24 3.12 26.31 -27.25
C ASN A 24 3.48 25.42 -28.45
N ASP A 25 4.76 25.27 -28.79
CA ASP A 25 5.22 24.35 -29.86
C ASP A 25 5.00 22.92 -29.37
N PRO A 26 4.10 22.15 -29.99
CA PRO A 26 3.85 20.76 -29.60
C PRO A 26 5.02 19.82 -29.92
N SER A 27 6.04 20.28 -30.62
CA SER A 27 7.27 19.54 -30.90
C SER A 27 8.39 19.80 -29.89
N ARG A 28 8.15 20.66 -28.87
CA ARG A 28 9.15 20.95 -27.85
C ARG A 28 9.36 19.74 -26.95
N ASP A 29 10.60 19.33 -26.78
CA ASP A 29 10.98 18.28 -25.86
C ASP A 29 10.61 18.69 -24.41
N ILE A 30 9.91 17.81 -23.75
CA ILE A 30 9.46 17.95 -22.35
C ILE A 30 10.19 16.89 -21.54
N THR A 31 10.81 17.29 -20.44
CA THR A 31 11.35 16.35 -19.47
C THR A 31 10.46 16.34 -18.23
N LEU A 32 9.88 15.19 -17.93
CA LEU A 32 9.11 14.94 -16.71
C LEU A 32 10.00 14.26 -15.67
N THR A 33 9.93 14.74 -14.45
CA THR A 33 10.65 14.13 -13.33
C THR A 33 9.74 13.20 -12.55
N LEU A 34 10.22 11.97 -12.27
CA LEU A 34 9.51 10.96 -11.51
C LEU A 34 10.23 10.68 -10.20
N GLY A 35 9.52 10.88 -9.08
CA GLY A 35 10.00 10.55 -7.75
C GLY A 35 9.55 9.15 -7.33
N LEU A 36 10.51 8.25 -7.07
CA LEU A 36 10.23 6.88 -6.65
C LEU A 36 11.34 6.32 -5.76
N TYR A 37 11.01 5.30 -4.99
CA TYR A 37 12.00 4.54 -4.23
C TYR A 37 12.31 3.21 -4.90
N ALA A 38 13.50 2.68 -4.58
CA ALA A 38 13.96 1.40 -5.09
C ALA A 38 13.26 0.24 -4.39
N GLY A 39 12.95 -0.79 -5.16
CA GLY A 39 12.46 -2.05 -4.63
C GLY A 39 10.95 -2.11 -4.48
N SER A 40 10.53 -3.14 -3.78
CA SER A 40 9.15 -3.34 -3.39
C SER A 40 8.84 -2.45 -2.19
N SER A 41 7.61 -1.95 -2.10
CA SER A 41 7.08 -1.26 -0.91
C SER A 41 7.26 -2.06 0.39
N TRP A 42 7.71 -3.30 0.32
CA TRP A 42 7.55 -4.32 1.34
C TRP A 42 8.85 -5.07 1.65
N ASP A 43 10.02 -4.43 1.53
CA ASP A 43 11.34 -4.98 1.85
C ASP A 43 11.67 -6.33 1.18
N VAL A 44 11.04 -6.59 0.05
CA VAL A 44 11.38 -7.74 -0.76
C VAL A 44 12.56 -7.37 -1.65
N PRO A 45 13.83 -7.78 -1.36
CA PRO A 45 14.97 -7.46 -2.20
C PRO A 45 14.69 -7.88 -3.64
N ASN A 46 14.74 -6.95 -4.57
CA ASN A 46 14.51 -7.22 -5.97
C ASN A 46 15.70 -6.72 -6.78
N GLY A 47 16.42 -7.61 -7.42
CA GLY A 47 17.52 -7.24 -8.31
C GLY A 47 17.09 -6.38 -9.51
N GLU A 48 15.79 -6.35 -9.81
CA GLU A 48 15.19 -5.60 -10.91
C GLU A 48 14.17 -4.56 -10.39
N SER A 49 14.56 -3.81 -9.39
CA SER A 49 13.70 -2.87 -8.64
C SER A 49 12.92 -1.89 -9.50
N TYR A 50 13.43 -1.55 -10.67
CA TYR A 50 12.84 -0.54 -11.56
C TYR A 50 12.23 -1.12 -12.83
N GLN A 51 12.28 -2.42 -13.04
CA GLN A 51 11.87 -3.05 -14.32
C GLN A 51 10.45 -2.67 -14.77
N VAL A 52 9.49 -2.64 -13.86
CA VAL A 52 8.10 -2.29 -14.16
C VAL A 52 8.01 -0.81 -14.56
N ILE A 53 8.70 0.04 -13.82
CA ILE A 53 8.74 1.49 -14.09
C ILE A 53 9.43 1.77 -15.41
N ASP A 54 10.59 1.18 -15.67
CA ASP A 54 11.34 1.37 -16.93
C ASP A 54 10.53 0.91 -18.15
N GLN A 55 9.80 -0.20 -18.01
CA GLN A 55 8.89 -0.66 -19.07
C GLN A 55 7.71 0.30 -19.28
N ALA A 56 7.17 0.88 -18.20
CA ALA A 56 6.10 1.87 -18.29
C ALA A 56 6.60 3.15 -18.95
N ILE A 57 7.77 3.66 -18.54
CA ILE A 57 8.42 4.83 -19.12
C ILE A 57 8.66 4.60 -20.63
N LYS A 58 9.27 3.48 -20.99
CA LYS A 58 9.52 3.13 -22.41
C LYS A 58 8.24 3.10 -23.24
N LYS A 59 7.14 2.59 -22.71
CA LYS A 59 5.84 2.60 -23.41
C LYS A 59 5.27 4.00 -23.52
N PHE A 60 5.43 4.81 -22.47
CA PHE A 60 4.97 6.19 -22.44
C PHE A 60 5.71 7.06 -23.46
N GLU A 61 7.04 7.05 -23.44
CA GLU A 61 7.87 7.79 -24.39
C GLU A 61 7.66 7.34 -25.84
N LYS A 62 7.39 6.05 -26.07
CA LYS A 62 7.01 5.58 -27.42
C LYS A 62 5.69 6.20 -27.88
N LYS A 63 4.74 6.44 -26.97
CA LYS A 63 3.45 7.07 -27.27
C LYS A 63 3.57 8.59 -27.43
N TYR A 64 4.49 9.18 -26.67
CA TYR A 64 4.75 10.63 -26.65
C TYR A 64 6.24 10.90 -26.90
N PRO A 65 6.70 10.87 -28.18
CA PRO A 65 8.13 10.90 -28.51
C PRO A 65 8.88 12.18 -28.12
N ASN A 66 8.14 13.25 -27.88
CA ASN A 66 8.69 14.55 -27.42
C ASN A 66 8.68 14.67 -25.88
N VAL A 67 8.34 13.60 -25.14
CA VAL A 67 8.35 13.59 -23.68
C VAL A 67 9.36 12.58 -23.20
N HIS A 68 10.29 13.02 -22.36
CA HIS A 68 11.29 12.19 -21.69
C HIS A 68 10.99 12.12 -20.20
N VAL A 69 11.16 10.95 -19.58
CA VAL A 69 10.92 10.74 -18.14
C VAL A 69 12.24 10.41 -17.47
N GLU A 70 12.61 11.22 -16.49
CA GLU A 70 13.82 11.03 -15.70
C GLU A 70 13.47 10.75 -14.24
N TYR A 71 14.24 9.87 -13.59
CA TYR A 71 14.14 9.61 -12.16
C TYR A 71 15.50 9.36 -11.52
N LYS A 72 15.59 9.64 -10.21
CA LYS A 72 16.78 9.34 -9.42
C LYS A 72 16.68 7.92 -8.86
N SER A 73 17.60 7.04 -9.22
CA SER A 73 17.66 5.67 -8.71
C SER A 73 18.34 5.59 -7.33
N GLY A 74 18.12 4.47 -6.62
CA GLY A 74 18.83 4.12 -5.39
C GLY A 74 18.29 4.71 -4.10
N ILE A 75 17.16 5.41 -4.12
CA ILE A 75 16.49 5.87 -2.91
C ILE A 75 15.76 4.68 -2.30
N ILE A 76 16.09 4.28 -1.07
CA ILE A 76 15.38 3.23 -0.36
C ILE A 76 14.08 3.78 0.27
N LYS A 77 13.13 2.89 0.55
CA LYS A 77 11.82 3.27 1.08
C LYS A 77 11.93 4.08 2.38
N ASP A 78 12.79 3.64 3.30
CA ASP A 78 12.96 4.28 4.62
C ASP A 78 13.47 5.72 4.52
N ASP A 79 14.25 6.05 3.49
CA ASP A 79 14.79 7.38 3.25
C ASP A 79 13.87 8.24 2.38
N TYR A 80 12.82 7.64 1.78
CA TYR A 80 12.06 8.28 0.73
C TYR A 80 11.27 9.51 1.19
N SER A 81 10.58 9.44 2.34
CA SER A 81 9.85 10.59 2.91
C SER A 81 10.79 11.77 3.18
N SER A 82 11.97 11.49 3.75
CA SER A 82 13.00 12.50 4.02
C SER A 82 13.55 13.10 2.73
N TRP A 83 13.81 12.27 1.73
CA TRP A 83 14.25 12.72 0.41
C TRP A 83 13.19 13.61 -0.26
N LEU A 84 11.93 13.18 -0.28
CA LEU A 84 10.83 13.95 -0.89
C LEU A 84 10.63 15.29 -0.18
N ALA A 85 10.66 15.31 1.15
CA ALA A 85 10.58 16.54 1.93
C ALA A 85 11.72 17.53 1.60
N ASN A 86 12.93 17.03 1.37
CA ASN A 86 14.07 17.84 0.90
C ASN A 86 13.84 18.42 -0.50
N GLU A 87 13.33 17.61 -1.44
CA GLU A 87 13.04 18.09 -2.80
C GLU A 87 11.92 19.16 -2.78
N ILE A 88 10.88 18.96 -1.97
CA ILE A 88 9.81 19.96 -1.75
C ILE A 88 10.40 21.26 -1.22
N THR A 89 11.25 21.19 -0.20
CA THR A 89 11.84 22.37 0.46
C THR A 89 12.75 23.14 -0.49
N LYS A 90 13.47 22.46 -1.39
CA LYS A 90 14.33 23.08 -2.41
C LYS A 90 13.55 23.65 -3.60
N GLY A 91 12.25 23.35 -3.71
CA GLY A 91 11.44 23.70 -4.89
C GLY A 91 11.76 22.84 -6.12
N THR A 92 12.30 21.66 -5.91
CA THR A 92 12.65 20.65 -6.94
C THR A 92 11.74 19.41 -6.80
N THR A 93 10.51 19.60 -6.36
CA THR A 93 9.51 18.52 -6.24
C THR A 93 9.33 17.85 -7.60
N PRO A 94 9.44 16.51 -7.70
CA PRO A 94 9.18 15.80 -8.96
C PRO A 94 7.78 16.08 -9.50
N ASP A 95 7.60 16.04 -10.82
CA ASP A 95 6.30 16.28 -11.48
C ASP A 95 5.27 15.21 -11.08
N VAL A 96 5.72 13.97 -11.04
CA VAL A 96 4.95 12.81 -10.58
C VAL A 96 5.78 12.06 -9.55
N PHE A 97 5.18 11.59 -8.47
CA PHE A 97 5.93 10.91 -7.43
C PHE A 97 5.07 9.91 -6.64
N MET A 98 5.72 8.89 -6.11
CA MET A 98 5.11 7.96 -5.18
C MET A 98 4.77 8.67 -3.87
N VAL A 99 3.64 8.31 -3.29
CA VAL A 99 3.15 8.87 -2.02
C VAL A 99 2.98 7.71 -1.05
N LEU A 100 3.75 7.74 0.04
CA LEU A 100 3.58 6.76 1.10
C LEU A 100 2.26 7.02 1.85
N PRO A 101 1.59 5.98 2.36
CA PRO A 101 0.32 6.14 3.09
C PRO A 101 0.40 7.15 4.23
N ASP A 102 1.49 7.14 5.00
CA ASP A 102 1.72 8.02 6.15
C ASP A 102 1.91 9.49 5.74
N ASP A 103 2.40 9.75 4.53
CA ASP A 103 2.65 11.10 4.03
C ASP A 103 1.42 11.70 3.33
N PHE A 104 0.47 10.86 2.87
CA PHE A 104 -0.62 11.28 1.98
C PHE A 104 -1.46 12.43 2.56
N ASN A 105 -1.93 12.29 3.80
CA ASN A 105 -2.78 13.29 4.43
C ASN A 105 -2.06 14.65 4.58
N THR A 106 -0.78 14.61 4.95
CA THR A 106 0.04 15.82 5.06
C THR A 106 0.20 16.48 3.70
N LEU A 107 0.68 15.73 2.69
CA LEU A 107 0.98 16.26 1.36
C LEU A 107 -0.25 16.81 0.64
N SER A 108 -1.41 16.16 0.79
CA SER A 108 -2.68 16.65 0.24
C SER A 108 -3.17 17.91 0.94
N SER A 109 -3.08 17.97 2.27
CA SER A 109 -3.58 19.09 3.07
C SER A 109 -2.75 20.36 2.91
N ILE A 110 -1.42 20.25 2.77
CA ILE A 110 -0.54 21.42 2.54
C ILE A 110 -0.44 21.83 1.06
N GLY A 111 -1.18 21.17 0.18
CA GLY A 111 -1.28 21.55 -1.24
C GLY A 111 -0.06 21.17 -2.10
N ILE A 112 0.75 20.20 -1.69
CA ILE A 112 1.85 19.65 -2.51
C ILE A 112 1.28 18.79 -3.64
N LEU A 113 0.23 18.01 -3.34
CA LEU A 113 -0.45 17.18 -4.32
C LEU A 113 -1.47 18.00 -5.11
N LYS A 114 -1.52 17.78 -6.42
CA LYS A 114 -2.51 18.36 -7.33
C LYS A 114 -3.85 17.63 -7.17
N ASN A 115 -4.95 18.37 -7.12
CA ASN A 115 -6.28 17.79 -7.22
C ASN A 115 -6.48 17.20 -8.62
N LEU A 116 -6.77 15.90 -8.69
CA LEU A 116 -6.89 15.14 -9.93
C LEU A 116 -8.32 15.06 -10.49
N ASP A 117 -9.36 15.49 -9.75
CA ASP A 117 -10.77 15.31 -10.13
C ASP A 117 -11.05 15.84 -11.54
N ARG A 118 -10.52 17.02 -11.86
CA ARG A 118 -10.69 17.62 -13.18
C ARG A 118 -9.99 16.82 -14.27
N LEU A 119 -8.75 16.40 -14.03
CA LEU A 119 -7.97 15.63 -14.99
C LEU A 119 -8.56 14.23 -15.22
N ILE A 120 -9.02 13.57 -14.15
CA ILE A 120 -9.71 12.27 -14.26
C ILE A 120 -10.92 12.39 -15.18
N LYS A 121 -11.69 13.47 -15.05
CA LYS A 121 -12.89 13.72 -15.88
C LYS A 121 -12.53 14.10 -17.33
N GLU A 122 -11.57 15.02 -17.51
CA GLU A 122 -11.15 15.52 -18.83
C GLU A 122 -10.51 14.41 -19.67
N GLU A 123 -9.60 13.63 -19.07
CA GLU A 123 -8.89 12.53 -19.71
C GLU A 123 -9.70 11.22 -19.71
N ARG A 124 -10.92 11.22 -19.14
CA ARG A 124 -11.83 10.06 -19.08
C ARG A 124 -11.16 8.83 -18.48
N ILE A 125 -10.40 9.03 -17.39
CA ILE A 125 -9.76 7.93 -16.69
C ILE A 125 -10.85 7.04 -16.08
N ASP A 126 -10.86 5.78 -16.47
CA ASP A 126 -11.82 4.81 -15.94
C ASP A 126 -11.42 4.36 -14.53
N THR A 127 -11.99 5.02 -13.54
CA THR A 127 -11.74 4.72 -12.12
C THR A 127 -12.37 3.40 -11.66
N SER A 128 -13.26 2.80 -12.44
CA SER A 128 -13.84 1.48 -12.14
C SER A 128 -12.84 0.34 -12.27
N LEU A 129 -11.69 0.56 -12.93
CA LEU A 129 -10.59 -0.38 -13.04
C LEU A 129 -9.80 -0.57 -11.73
N PHE A 130 -9.97 0.34 -10.78
CA PHE A 130 -9.33 0.26 -9.47
C PHE A 130 -10.27 -0.37 -8.43
N TYR A 131 -9.72 -1.11 -7.47
CA TYR A 131 -10.48 -1.43 -6.27
C TYR A 131 -10.89 -0.15 -5.55
N GLN A 132 -12.16 -0.02 -5.20
CA GLN A 132 -12.69 1.22 -4.62
C GLN A 132 -12.02 1.58 -3.29
N SER A 133 -11.67 0.59 -2.47
CA SER A 133 -10.89 0.79 -1.24
C SER A 133 -9.49 1.36 -1.51
N ALA A 134 -8.82 0.89 -2.55
CA ALA A 134 -7.51 1.40 -2.95
C ALA A 134 -7.61 2.83 -3.53
N LEU A 135 -8.64 3.10 -4.33
CA LEU A 135 -8.88 4.44 -4.87
C LEU A 135 -9.16 5.44 -3.73
N PHE A 136 -9.93 5.01 -2.73
CA PHE A 136 -10.25 5.82 -1.55
C PHE A 136 -8.99 6.20 -0.74
N ALA A 137 -7.95 5.38 -0.72
CA ALA A 137 -6.69 5.70 -0.05
C ALA A 137 -6.01 6.98 -0.59
N GLY A 138 -6.26 7.35 -1.84
CA GLY A 138 -5.77 8.58 -2.47
C GLY A 138 -6.76 9.75 -2.41
N ASN A 139 -7.81 9.67 -1.57
CA ASN A 139 -8.86 10.67 -1.46
C ASN A 139 -8.80 11.40 -0.09
N ASN A 140 -8.82 12.73 -0.15
CA ASN A 140 -8.95 13.62 1.00
C ASN A 140 -9.95 14.75 0.65
N GLY A 141 -11.24 14.39 0.58
CA GLY A 141 -12.30 15.27 0.08
C GLY A 141 -12.33 15.44 -1.45
N SER A 142 -11.21 15.14 -2.13
CA SER A 142 -11.00 15.06 -3.58
C SER A 142 -9.93 14.01 -3.86
N GLN A 143 -9.83 13.56 -5.12
CA GLN A 143 -8.78 12.61 -5.51
C GLN A 143 -7.46 13.36 -5.73
N TYR A 144 -6.43 13.06 -4.92
CA TYR A 144 -5.09 13.65 -5.01
C TYR A 144 -4.02 12.68 -5.47
N ALA A 145 -4.27 11.38 -5.35
CA ALA A 145 -3.36 10.35 -5.82
C ALA A 145 -4.13 9.12 -6.33
N LEU A 146 -3.53 8.36 -7.22
CA LEU A 146 -4.09 7.12 -7.75
C LEU A 146 -3.35 5.91 -7.17
N PRO A 147 -4.03 4.77 -6.95
CA PRO A 147 -3.38 3.57 -6.48
C PRO A 147 -2.43 3.00 -7.53
N TYR A 148 -1.22 2.68 -7.10
CA TYR A 148 -0.17 2.07 -7.90
C TYR A 148 0.01 0.59 -7.58
N GLU A 149 0.02 0.24 -6.29
CA GLU A 149 0.21 -1.11 -5.78
C GLU A 149 -0.66 -1.33 -4.56
N ILE A 150 -1.15 -2.55 -4.37
CA ILE A 150 -1.91 -2.97 -3.19
C ILE A 150 -1.26 -4.18 -2.53
N ASN A 151 -1.35 -4.24 -1.21
CA ASN A 151 -0.78 -5.31 -0.40
C ASN A 151 -1.78 -5.74 0.68
N PRO A 152 -2.69 -6.70 0.36
CA PRO A 152 -3.66 -7.20 1.32
C PRO A 152 -3.01 -8.08 2.38
N THR A 153 -3.59 -8.09 3.58
CA THR A 153 -3.29 -9.08 4.62
C THR A 153 -4.14 -10.32 4.41
N ILE A 154 -3.52 -11.49 4.50
CA ILE A 154 -4.13 -12.81 4.35
C ILE A 154 -3.74 -13.69 5.53
N MET A 155 -4.55 -14.69 5.87
CA MET A 155 -4.24 -15.62 6.95
C MET A 155 -3.48 -16.84 6.45
N CYS A 156 -2.25 -17.01 6.90
CA CYS A 156 -1.48 -18.24 6.68
C CYS A 156 -1.91 -19.33 7.66
N ILE A 157 -2.02 -20.57 7.18
CA ILE A 157 -2.47 -21.75 7.92
C ILE A 157 -1.41 -22.84 7.86
N ASN A 158 -1.03 -23.37 9.01
CA ASN A 158 -0.18 -24.54 9.13
C ASN A 158 -1.02 -25.82 9.02
N HIS A 159 -0.98 -26.46 7.84
CA HIS A 159 -1.75 -27.67 7.55
C HIS A 159 -1.31 -28.87 8.41
N ASP A 160 0.00 -29.03 8.59
CA ASP A 160 0.55 -30.19 9.32
C ASP A 160 0.11 -30.13 10.77
N LEU A 161 0.13 -28.93 11.38
CA LEU A 161 -0.31 -28.74 12.75
C LEU A 161 -1.80 -29.00 12.92
N LEU A 162 -2.66 -28.43 12.06
CA LEU A 162 -4.11 -28.68 12.12
C LEU A 162 -4.43 -30.17 11.89
N THR A 163 -3.74 -30.82 10.95
CA THR A 163 -3.92 -32.25 10.69
C THR A 163 -3.52 -33.10 11.89
N LYS A 164 -2.39 -32.78 12.54
CA LYS A 164 -1.91 -33.43 13.78
C LYS A 164 -2.96 -33.35 14.89
N GLU A 165 -3.64 -32.22 14.98
CA GLU A 165 -4.68 -31.97 15.98
C GLU A 165 -6.06 -32.52 15.58
N GLY A 166 -6.21 -33.13 14.42
CA GLY A 166 -7.51 -33.62 13.90
C GLY A 166 -8.48 -32.50 13.56
N ILE A 167 -7.98 -31.30 13.27
CA ILE A 167 -8.78 -30.11 12.96
C ILE A 167 -8.86 -29.96 11.44
N ALA A 168 -10.07 -29.79 10.92
CA ALA A 168 -10.27 -29.49 9.51
C ALA A 168 -9.74 -28.07 9.17
N ILE A 169 -9.12 -27.93 8.01
CA ILE A 169 -8.69 -26.62 7.50
C ILE A 169 -9.95 -25.76 7.31
N PRO A 170 -10.01 -24.56 7.88
CA PRO A 170 -11.16 -23.68 7.73
C PRO A 170 -11.37 -23.27 6.27
N SER A 171 -12.62 -23.07 5.89
CA SER A 171 -12.96 -22.51 4.58
C SER A 171 -12.77 -20.99 4.57
N SER A 172 -12.74 -20.39 3.38
CA SER A 172 -12.62 -18.93 3.22
C SER A 172 -13.77 -18.11 3.82
N ASN A 173 -14.85 -18.78 4.28
CA ASN A 173 -16.01 -18.13 4.90
C ASN A 173 -16.04 -18.26 6.43
N TRP A 174 -14.90 -18.56 7.04
CA TRP A 174 -14.76 -18.73 8.48
C TRP A 174 -14.91 -17.41 9.26
N THR A 175 -15.16 -17.57 10.56
CA THR A 175 -15.44 -16.44 11.43
C THR A 175 -14.35 -16.24 12.48
N ILE A 176 -14.37 -15.08 13.16
CA ILE A 176 -13.49 -14.82 14.31
C ILE A 176 -13.74 -15.80 15.45
N ASP A 177 -14.98 -16.33 15.58
CA ASP A 177 -15.28 -17.36 16.56
C ASP A 177 -14.64 -18.70 16.18
N ASP A 178 -14.63 -19.07 14.88
CA ASP A 178 -13.91 -20.23 14.40
C ASP A 178 -12.41 -20.08 14.65
N PHE A 179 -11.85 -18.90 14.35
CA PHE A 179 -10.45 -18.58 14.60
C PHE A 179 -10.09 -18.74 16.07
N TYR A 180 -10.91 -18.19 16.99
CA TYR A 180 -10.70 -18.34 18.43
C TYR A 180 -10.80 -19.80 18.87
N ASN A 181 -11.83 -20.53 18.45
CA ASN A 181 -12.07 -21.91 18.87
C ASN A 181 -10.95 -22.84 18.42
N ILE A 182 -10.49 -22.70 17.17
CA ILE A 182 -9.36 -23.47 16.64
C ILE A 182 -8.08 -23.09 17.38
N SER A 183 -7.83 -21.79 17.58
CA SER A 183 -6.64 -21.31 18.30
C SER A 183 -6.60 -21.85 19.74
N ASN A 184 -7.74 -21.86 20.43
CA ASN A 184 -7.86 -22.42 21.77
C ASN A 184 -7.61 -23.93 21.81
N GLN A 185 -8.12 -24.67 20.82
CA GLN A 185 -7.92 -26.12 20.72
C GLN A 185 -6.47 -26.50 20.44
N VAL A 186 -5.78 -25.69 19.61
CA VAL A 186 -4.38 -25.91 19.25
C VAL A 186 -3.41 -25.53 20.36
N THR A 187 -3.71 -24.47 21.13
CA THR A 187 -2.80 -23.96 22.16
C THR A 187 -2.72 -24.89 23.34
N LYS A 188 -1.55 -25.49 23.55
CA LYS A 188 -1.33 -26.46 24.64
C LYS A 188 0.15 -26.72 24.95
N ASP A 189 0.37 -27.32 26.09
CA ASP A 189 1.61 -27.97 26.49
C ASP A 189 1.59 -29.40 25.91
N THR A 190 2.48 -29.69 24.95
CA THR A 190 2.49 -30.98 24.25
C THR A 190 3.38 -32.02 24.93
N ASN A 191 4.30 -31.60 25.81
CA ASN A 191 5.24 -32.45 26.51
C ASN A 191 4.90 -32.66 28.01
N ASN A 192 3.87 -31.96 28.52
CA ASN A 192 3.39 -31.99 29.92
C ASN A 192 4.42 -31.51 30.95
N ASP A 193 5.26 -30.51 30.57
CA ASP A 193 6.20 -29.88 31.50
C ASP A 193 5.63 -28.66 32.24
N GLY A 194 4.40 -28.29 31.94
CA GLY A 194 3.69 -27.15 32.52
C GLY A 194 3.85 -25.85 31.71
N VAL A 195 4.55 -25.89 30.60
CA VAL A 195 4.79 -24.74 29.70
C VAL A 195 4.09 -24.97 28.36
N ILE A 196 3.35 -23.97 27.88
CA ILE A 196 2.75 -24.04 26.54
C ILE A 196 3.87 -23.97 25.50
N ASP A 197 3.90 -24.93 24.57
CA ASP A 197 4.90 -25.07 23.51
C ASP A 197 4.30 -25.21 22.10
N GLN A 198 2.96 -25.15 21.99
CA GLN A 198 2.18 -25.13 20.77
C GLN A 198 1.11 -24.03 20.83
N TYR A 199 0.97 -23.23 19.77
CA TYR A 199 0.20 -21.99 19.80
C TYR A 199 -0.82 -21.92 18.67
N GLY A 200 -1.99 -21.32 18.96
CA GLY A 200 -3.04 -21.13 17.97
C GLY A 200 -2.67 -20.09 16.91
N TYR A 201 -2.01 -19.02 17.32
CA TYR A 201 -1.70 -17.93 16.38
C TYR A 201 -0.45 -17.16 16.77
N TYR A 202 0.09 -16.43 15.77
CA TYR A 202 1.15 -15.42 15.88
C TYR A 202 0.79 -14.20 15.05
N GLY A 203 1.14 -13.01 15.52
CA GLY A 203 1.12 -11.78 14.73
C GLY A 203 -0.26 -11.15 14.51
N PHE A 204 -1.34 -11.71 15.08
CA PHE A 204 -2.67 -11.11 15.03
C PHE A 204 -2.80 -10.01 16.09
N ASP A 205 -2.96 -8.76 15.66
CA ASP A 205 -2.89 -7.59 16.51
C ASP A 205 -4.18 -6.75 16.56
N TRP A 206 -4.08 -5.53 17.06
CA TRP A 206 -5.21 -4.62 17.22
C TRP A 206 -5.74 -4.10 15.88
N GLN A 207 -4.90 -3.96 14.86
CA GLN A 207 -5.32 -3.55 13.52
C GLN A 207 -6.09 -4.68 12.85
N ASP A 208 -5.56 -5.90 12.91
CA ASP A 208 -6.23 -7.07 12.34
C ASP A 208 -7.63 -7.28 12.92
N VAL A 209 -7.79 -7.14 14.24
CA VAL A 209 -9.12 -7.33 14.85
C VAL A 209 -10.09 -6.23 14.43
N LEU A 210 -9.66 -4.98 14.35
CA LEU A 210 -10.52 -3.89 13.86
C LEU A 210 -10.93 -4.11 12.41
N ASP A 211 -10.01 -4.55 11.57
CA ASP A 211 -10.27 -4.86 10.17
C ASP A 211 -11.23 -6.05 10.04
N CYS A 212 -11.05 -7.12 10.82
CA CYS A 212 -11.98 -8.26 10.85
C CYS A 212 -13.40 -7.86 11.27
N TYR A 213 -13.53 -6.84 12.12
CA TYR A 213 -14.81 -6.25 12.50
C TYR A 213 -15.34 -5.22 11.48
N GLY A 214 -14.57 -4.88 10.45
CA GLY A 214 -14.91 -3.84 9.47
C GLY A 214 -14.98 -2.44 10.07
N LEU A 215 -14.18 -2.15 11.09
CA LEU A 215 -14.23 -0.92 11.87
C LEU A 215 -13.19 0.09 11.38
N GLN A 216 -13.65 1.27 11.02
CA GLN A 216 -12.81 2.44 10.79
C GLN A 216 -12.85 3.31 12.04
N VAL A 217 -11.75 3.34 12.78
CA VAL A 217 -11.62 4.16 14.02
C VAL A 217 -11.37 5.63 13.73
N PHE A 218 -10.77 5.96 12.60
CA PHE A 218 -10.59 7.31 12.12
C PHE A 218 -11.38 7.49 10.84
N LYS A 219 -12.35 8.40 10.86
CA LYS A 219 -13.16 8.73 9.69
C LYS A 219 -13.37 10.23 9.65
N GLU A 220 -12.98 10.86 8.54
CA GLU A 220 -12.94 12.30 8.40
C GLU A 220 -12.10 12.88 9.56
N ASP A 221 -12.54 13.92 10.25
CA ASP A 221 -11.84 14.53 11.38
C ASP A 221 -12.23 13.94 12.76
N ASN A 222 -12.89 12.77 12.76
CA ASN A 222 -13.42 12.16 13.97
C ASN A 222 -12.72 10.85 14.33
N CYS A 223 -12.46 10.69 15.63
CA CYS A 223 -12.01 9.44 16.23
C CYS A 223 -13.20 8.70 16.85
N HIS A 224 -13.34 7.43 16.52
CA HIS A 224 -14.47 6.58 16.94
C HIS A 224 -14.04 5.43 17.87
N LEU A 225 -12.98 5.62 18.66
CA LEU A 225 -12.50 4.61 19.62
C LEU A 225 -13.49 4.32 20.76
N ASP A 226 -14.44 5.21 21.01
CA ASP A 226 -15.48 5.10 22.03
C ASP A 226 -16.67 4.19 21.64
N LYS A 227 -16.72 3.76 20.38
CA LYS A 227 -17.80 2.87 19.92
C LYS A 227 -17.81 1.53 20.63
N LYS A 228 -19.03 1.02 20.87
CA LYS A 228 -19.24 -0.28 21.51
C LYS A 228 -18.56 -1.42 20.74
N GLU A 229 -18.63 -1.40 19.41
CA GLU A 229 -18.06 -2.41 18.53
C GLU A 229 -16.53 -2.44 18.62
N VAL A 230 -15.88 -1.27 18.79
CA VAL A 230 -14.44 -1.17 19.03
C VAL A 230 -14.07 -1.82 20.37
N LYS A 231 -14.86 -1.56 21.41
CA LYS A 231 -14.65 -2.21 22.71
C LYS A 231 -14.81 -3.73 22.60
N GLU A 232 -15.81 -4.22 21.87
CA GLU A 232 -16.02 -5.65 21.63
C GLU A 232 -14.82 -6.28 20.90
N ALA A 233 -14.28 -5.60 19.87
CA ALA A 233 -13.10 -6.05 19.16
C ALA A 233 -11.86 -6.17 20.08
N PHE A 234 -11.62 -5.17 20.93
CA PHE A 234 -10.51 -5.23 21.91
C PHE A 234 -10.71 -6.28 23.00
N LEU A 235 -11.95 -6.51 23.45
CA LEU A 235 -12.27 -7.61 24.38
C LEU A 235 -11.99 -8.97 23.73
N TYR A 236 -12.35 -9.14 22.46
CA TYR A 236 -12.01 -10.34 21.70
C TYR A 236 -10.49 -10.54 21.62
N LEU A 237 -9.73 -9.50 21.26
CA LEU A 237 -8.27 -9.57 21.21
C LEU A 237 -7.66 -9.93 22.57
N THR A 238 -8.18 -9.37 23.66
CA THR A 238 -7.74 -9.67 25.03
C THR A 238 -7.97 -11.14 25.35
N LYS A 239 -9.16 -11.68 25.01
CA LYS A 239 -9.51 -13.09 25.18
C LYS A 239 -8.59 -13.99 24.35
N LEU A 240 -8.28 -13.60 23.11
CA LEU A 240 -7.40 -14.34 22.22
C LEU A 240 -5.96 -14.36 22.77
N LYS A 241 -5.44 -13.23 23.25
CA LYS A 241 -4.10 -13.11 23.85
C LYS A 241 -3.95 -13.95 25.13
N ALA A 242 -5.01 -14.14 25.88
CA ALA A 242 -4.98 -14.95 27.09
C ALA A 242 -4.69 -16.43 26.83
N LEU A 243 -4.87 -16.93 25.59
CA LEU A 243 -4.61 -18.33 25.23
C LEU A 243 -3.14 -18.71 25.41
N SER A 244 -2.20 -17.82 25.14
CA SER A 244 -0.77 -18.09 25.28
C SER A 244 -0.25 -17.98 26.72
N ASN A 245 -1.10 -17.76 27.70
CA ASN A 245 -0.75 -17.65 29.13
C ASN A 245 0.39 -16.67 29.40
N GLY A 246 0.45 -15.56 28.67
CA GLY A 246 1.46 -14.51 28.81
C GLY A 246 2.77 -14.76 28.03
N TYR A 247 2.91 -15.90 27.35
CA TYR A 247 4.04 -16.13 26.45
C TYR A 247 3.90 -15.26 25.18
N GLN A 248 5.01 -14.62 24.80
CA GLN A 248 5.06 -13.87 23.54
C GLN A 248 5.49 -14.80 22.40
N VAL A 249 4.51 -15.29 21.66
CA VAL A 249 4.74 -16.10 20.47
C VAL A 249 5.53 -15.30 19.44
N SER A 250 6.55 -15.89 18.86
CA SER A 250 7.49 -15.25 17.97
C SER A 250 7.35 -15.74 16.52
N SER A 251 8.00 -15.02 15.58
CA SER A 251 8.12 -15.49 14.20
C SER A 251 8.92 -16.80 14.10
N GLU A 252 9.85 -17.02 15.01
CA GLU A 252 10.63 -18.26 15.07
C GLU A 252 9.75 -19.45 15.44
N ASP A 253 8.80 -19.30 16.39
CA ASP A 253 7.83 -20.34 16.73
C ASP A 253 6.96 -20.70 15.51
N PHE A 254 6.57 -19.70 14.71
CA PHE A 254 5.86 -19.92 13.46
C PHE A 254 6.75 -20.66 12.43
N ASP A 255 7.97 -20.21 12.22
CA ASP A 255 8.92 -20.83 11.27
C ASP A 255 9.26 -22.29 11.66
N GLN A 256 9.23 -22.62 12.96
CA GLN A 256 9.40 -23.97 13.51
C GLN A 256 8.13 -24.84 13.42
N GLY A 257 7.02 -24.31 12.91
CA GLY A 257 5.76 -25.04 12.76
C GLY A 257 4.95 -25.23 14.04
N LYS A 258 5.27 -24.50 15.11
CA LYS A 258 4.58 -24.56 16.40
C LYS A 258 3.28 -23.75 16.45
N VAL A 259 2.98 -22.98 15.40
CA VAL A 259 1.85 -22.04 15.34
C VAL A 259 0.90 -22.42 14.22
N ALA A 260 -0.41 -22.37 14.47
CA ALA A 260 -1.43 -22.75 13.50
C ALA A 260 -1.74 -21.63 12.49
N PHE A 261 -1.84 -20.38 12.96
CA PHE A 261 -2.26 -19.24 12.14
C PHE A 261 -1.31 -18.06 12.27
N CYS A 262 -1.05 -17.39 11.13
CA CYS A 262 -0.26 -16.18 11.10
C CYS A 262 -0.79 -15.23 10.01
N PRO A 263 -1.29 -14.02 10.34
CA PRO A 263 -1.55 -13.00 9.35
C PRO A 263 -0.25 -12.64 8.63
N LEU A 264 -0.30 -12.62 7.32
CA LEU A 264 0.81 -12.21 6.46
C LEU A 264 0.32 -11.21 5.43
N THR A 265 1.07 -10.16 5.19
CA THR A 265 0.84 -9.37 3.99
C THR A 265 1.18 -10.19 2.75
N PHE A 266 0.60 -9.85 1.61
CA PHE A 266 0.92 -10.55 0.35
C PHE A 266 2.43 -10.47 0.00
N ALA A 267 3.09 -9.40 0.40
CA ALA A 267 4.53 -9.27 0.26
C ALA A 267 5.30 -10.26 1.14
N GLN A 268 4.91 -10.41 2.41
CA GLN A 268 5.48 -11.43 3.31
C GLN A 268 5.21 -12.83 2.79
N TYR A 269 4.00 -13.13 2.32
CA TYR A 269 3.69 -14.39 1.64
C TYR A 269 4.71 -14.74 0.54
N ARG A 270 5.10 -13.75 -0.26
CA ARG A 270 6.11 -13.95 -1.31
C ARG A 270 7.49 -14.35 -0.77
N THR A 271 7.84 -13.97 0.46
CA THR A 271 9.11 -14.37 1.08
C THR A 271 9.15 -15.84 1.48
N TYR A 272 7.99 -16.47 1.71
CA TYR A 272 7.86 -17.89 2.00
C TYR A 272 7.76 -18.77 0.75
N GLN A 273 7.54 -18.18 -0.42
CA GLN A 273 7.54 -18.91 -1.69
C GLN A 273 8.98 -19.12 -2.19
N PRO A 274 9.31 -20.29 -2.77
CA PRO A 274 10.60 -20.50 -3.40
C PRO A 274 10.75 -19.54 -4.59
N TYR A 275 11.67 -18.61 -4.45
CA TYR A 275 12.02 -17.67 -5.50
C TYR A 275 13.49 -17.82 -5.89
N PRO A 276 13.84 -17.92 -7.20
CA PRO A 276 15.17 -18.34 -7.65
C PRO A 276 16.33 -17.42 -7.22
N TYR A 277 16.03 -16.21 -6.74
CA TYR A 277 17.06 -15.23 -6.41
C TYR A 277 17.09 -14.84 -4.92
N ARG A 278 16.45 -15.62 -4.04
CA ARG A 278 16.34 -15.25 -2.62
C ARG A 278 16.52 -16.41 -1.68
N ILE A 279 17.13 -16.09 -0.54
CA ILE A 279 17.01 -16.91 0.66
C ILE A 279 15.55 -16.79 1.10
N SER A 280 14.68 -17.69 0.63
CA SER A 280 13.34 -17.83 1.18
C SER A 280 13.46 -18.29 2.63
N LYS A 281 12.64 -17.75 3.53
CA LYS A 281 12.40 -18.41 4.80
C LYS A 281 11.72 -19.74 4.48
N TYR A 282 12.42 -20.84 4.77
CA TYR A 282 11.87 -22.17 4.60
C TYR A 282 11.07 -22.52 5.84
N THR A 283 9.76 -22.61 5.69
CA THR A 283 8.93 -23.27 6.70
C THR A 283 9.11 -24.78 6.56
N SER A 284 9.24 -25.47 7.69
CA SER A 284 9.40 -26.93 7.73
C SER A 284 8.08 -27.70 7.58
N PHE A 285 6.95 -27.01 7.35
CA PHE A 285 5.60 -27.56 7.35
C PHE A 285 4.81 -27.17 6.08
N LYS A 286 3.78 -27.94 5.77
CA LYS A 286 2.83 -27.61 4.69
C LYS A 286 1.91 -26.50 5.13
N TRP A 287 1.71 -25.50 4.28
CA TRP A 287 0.89 -24.35 4.56
C TRP A 287 0.16 -23.82 3.32
N SER A 288 -0.89 -23.05 3.54
CA SER A 288 -1.59 -22.26 2.52
C SER A 288 -2.10 -20.97 3.16
N CYS A 289 -2.68 -20.10 2.33
CA CYS A 289 -3.34 -18.90 2.83
C CYS A 289 -4.82 -18.90 2.43
N ILE A 290 -5.62 -18.32 3.32
CA ILE A 290 -7.05 -18.03 3.11
C ILE A 290 -7.31 -16.55 3.45
N SER A 291 -8.55 -16.12 3.25
CA SER A 291 -8.99 -14.80 3.72
C SER A 291 -8.88 -14.67 5.23
N MET A 292 -8.74 -13.44 5.73
CA MET A 292 -8.90 -13.14 7.15
C MET A 292 -10.30 -13.57 7.64
N PRO A 293 -10.47 -13.92 8.94
CA PRO A 293 -11.79 -14.28 9.46
C PRO A 293 -12.72 -13.07 9.54
N GLY A 294 -14.01 -13.26 9.26
CA GLY A 294 -15.01 -12.21 9.40
C GLY A 294 -15.81 -12.33 10.71
N THR A 295 -16.56 -11.29 11.09
CA THR A 295 -17.51 -11.37 12.22
C THR A 295 -18.71 -12.28 11.91
N LYS A 296 -19.02 -12.47 10.63
CA LYS A 296 -20.05 -13.38 10.13
C LYS A 296 -19.55 -14.06 8.87
N SER A 297 -20.06 -15.24 8.57
CA SER A 297 -19.82 -15.88 7.27
C SER A 297 -20.18 -14.92 6.13
N ASN A 298 -19.29 -14.79 5.16
CA ASN A 298 -19.38 -13.88 4.00
C ASN A 298 -19.19 -12.37 4.28
N THR A 299 -18.79 -11.97 5.48
CA THR A 299 -18.35 -10.59 5.77
C THR A 299 -16.83 -10.57 5.96
N ILE A 300 -16.11 -10.69 4.87
CA ILE A 300 -14.65 -10.73 4.91
C ILE A 300 -14.14 -9.32 4.66
N THR A 301 -13.39 -8.81 5.62
CA THR A 301 -12.65 -7.55 5.54
C THR A 301 -11.21 -7.81 5.90
N THR A 302 -10.29 -7.05 5.32
CA THR A 302 -8.86 -7.17 5.61
C THR A 302 -8.19 -5.83 5.45
N HIS A 303 -7.05 -5.69 6.09
CA HIS A 303 -6.16 -4.56 5.85
C HIS A 303 -5.67 -4.54 4.40
N LEU A 304 -5.65 -3.36 3.82
CA LEU A 304 -5.18 -3.14 2.46
C LEU A 304 -4.21 -1.96 2.44
N ASP A 305 -2.93 -2.25 2.54
CA ASP A 305 -1.93 -1.23 2.26
C ASP A 305 -1.98 -0.84 0.79
N THR A 306 -1.96 0.44 0.53
CA THR A 306 -2.03 0.97 -0.83
C THR A 306 -0.89 1.94 -1.07
N SER A 307 -0.03 1.61 -2.02
CA SER A 307 0.96 2.56 -2.53
C SER A 307 0.30 3.46 -3.55
N LEU A 308 0.54 4.75 -3.42
CA LEU A 308 -0.09 5.78 -4.23
C LEU A 308 0.92 6.46 -5.14
N ILE A 309 0.44 7.00 -6.25
CA ILE A 309 1.19 7.89 -7.13
C ILE A 309 0.41 9.19 -7.27
N GLY A 310 1.07 10.30 -7.04
CA GLY A 310 0.49 11.64 -7.09
C GLY A 310 1.22 12.54 -8.07
N MET A 311 0.60 13.66 -8.38
CA MET A 311 1.16 14.71 -9.23
C MET A 311 1.45 15.95 -8.39
N SER A 312 2.58 16.60 -8.64
CA SER A 312 2.92 17.86 -7.99
C SER A 312 1.94 18.96 -8.39
N SER A 313 1.48 19.74 -7.42
CA SER A 313 0.68 20.94 -7.68
C SER A 313 1.50 22.03 -8.40
N GLN A 314 2.83 21.93 -8.34
CA GLN A 314 3.77 22.90 -8.91
C GLN A 314 4.30 22.49 -10.31
N THR A 315 3.90 21.31 -10.82
CA THR A 315 4.32 20.88 -12.16
C THR A 315 3.91 21.91 -13.21
N LYS A 316 4.79 22.14 -14.16
CA LYS A 316 4.60 23.10 -15.27
C LYS A 316 4.10 22.40 -16.55
N HIS A 317 3.91 21.10 -16.46
CA HIS A 317 3.54 20.24 -17.59
C HIS A 317 2.13 19.70 -17.47
#